data_5f2ded7cf87b93989c5857c2a2d5555a
#
_entry.id   5f2ded7cf87b93989c5857c2a2d5555a
#
_cell.length_a   1.000
_cell.length_b   1.000
_cell.length_c   1.000
_cell.angle_alpha   90.00
_cell.angle_beta   90.00
_cell.angle_gamma   90.00
#
_symmetry.space_group_name_H-M   'P 1'
#
loop_
_entity.id
_entity.type
_entity.pdbx_description
1 polymer ?
#
loop_
_entity_poly.entity_id
_entity_poly.type
_entity_poly.pdbx_seq_one_letter_code
_entity_poly.pdbx_strand_id
1 'polypeptide(L)'
;MKYRQIGPFRTSAIAYGSMPLSIEGRPDREIAINILHDVLDAGCTHIDTAWAYYESGGVEQYGERLVTDALASWDGDHSTISVATKVGHFRCFNDAGQPVWDVDGSPERLRRDAKLSAEALRTDQIDLLYLHRPDPKVEYEGMVWILAGILDDGLARTAGISNANPDQIRLAHSILGDRLVTVQNQFSPGFLSSRPELELCGELGLAFVAWSPLGGYRRPLDEDAFAAFQRIADARGISRAQVILAWELSQGPHIIPIPGSHRSQTILDSLRSVDVTLDDEELAQLP
;
A
#
# COMPACT_ATOMS: atom_id res chain seq x y z
N MET A 1 5.15 13.96 12.94
CA MET A 1 4.40 13.25 11.86
C MET A 1 3.16 14.04 11.48
N LYS A 2 2.84 14.22 10.19
CA LYS A 2 1.56 14.73 9.69
C LYS A 2 0.60 13.56 9.47
N TYR A 3 -0.70 13.82 9.49
CA TYR A 3 -1.73 12.77 9.39
C TYR A 3 -2.69 13.05 8.24
N ARG A 4 -3.26 11.98 7.69
CA ARG A 4 -4.30 11.97 6.66
C ARG A 4 -5.40 10.98 7.03
N GLN A 5 -6.43 10.84 6.20
CA GLN A 5 -7.58 10.01 6.51
C GLN A 5 -7.72 8.88 5.48
N ILE A 6 -7.93 7.65 5.96
CA ILE A 6 -8.42 6.53 5.16
C ILE A 6 -9.73 6.07 5.80
N GLY A 7 -10.85 6.52 5.27
CA GLY A 7 -12.15 6.25 5.90
C GLY A 7 -12.16 6.63 7.39
N PRO A 8 -12.41 5.69 8.31
CA PRO A 8 -12.44 5.96 9.74
C PRO A 8 -11.03 6.05 10.38
N PHE A 9 -9.96 5.73 9.65
CA PHE A 9 -8.61 5.65 10.19
C PHE A 9 -7.86 6.98 9.99
N ARG A 10 -7.38 7.55 11.09
CA ARG A 10 -6.44 8.66 11.07
C ARG A 10 -5.03 8.09 10.92
N THR A 11 -4.48 8.11 9.72
CA THR A 11 -3.19 7.50 9.40
C THR A 11 -2.08 8.53 9.30
N SER A 12 -0.82 8.10 9.47
CA SER A 12 0.34 8.91 9.07
C SER A 12 0.25 9.26 7.59
N ALA A 13 0.69 10.47 7.22
CA ALA A 13 0.60 10.95 5.84
C ALA A 13 1.47 10.14 4.84
N ILE A 14 2.49 9.45 5.37
CA ILE A 14 3.23 8.39 4.68
C ILE A 14 3.02 7.11 5.48
N ALA A 15 2.58 6.07 4.82
CA ALA A 15 2.40 4.75 5.41
C ALA A 15 3.55 3.81 5.01
N TYR A 16 3.55 2.59 5.52
CA TYR A 16 4.62 1.63 5.24
C TYR A 16 4.12 0.45 4.41
N GLY A 17 4.73 0.24 3.23
CA GLY A 17 4.52 -0.94 2.40
C GLY A 17 5.45 -2.09 2.81
N SER A 18 4.92 -3.15 3.40
CA SER A 18 5.70 -4.25 3.98
C SER A 18 6.21 -5.29 2.97
N MET A 19 5.86 -5.18 1.69
CA MET A 19 6.25 -6.15 0.66
C MET A 19 7.75 -6.51 0.66
N PRO A 20 8.72 -5.56 0.77
CA PRO A 20 10.14 -5.87 0.75
C PRO A 20 10.62 -6.73 1.92
N LEU A 21 9.85 -6.82 3.00
CA LEU A 21 10.16 -7.67 4.15
C LEU A 21 9.64 -9.12 4.00
N SER A 22 8.95 -9.43 2.90
CA SER A 22 8.13 -10.64 2.83
C SER A 22 8.38 -11.50 1.60
N ILE A 23 8.89 -10.93 0.53
CA ILE A 23 9.12 -11.61 -0.75
C ILE A 23 10.59 -11.97 -0.95
N GLU A 24 10.95 -12.51 -2.10
CA GLU A 24 12.31 -12.95 -2.45
C GLU A 24 13.37 -11.88 -2.15
N GLY A 25 14.37 -12.27 -1.35
CA GLY A 25 15.44 -11.37 -0.88
C GLY A 25 15.04 -10.53 0.31
N ARG A 26 14.01 -10.94 1.02
CA ARG A 26 13.66 -10.39 2.34
C ARG A 26 14.83 -10.57 3.33
N PRO A 27 14.91 -9.72 4.36
CA PRO A 27 15.86 -9.92 5.46
C PRO A 27 15.41 -11.07 6.37
N ASP A 28 16.30 -11.46 7.28
CA ASP A 28 15.94 -12.36 8.37
C ASP A 28 14.76 -11.79 9.18
N ARG A 29 13.94 -12.69 9.73
CA ARG A 29 12.68 -12.33 10.42
C ARG A 29 12.88 -11.34 11.56
N GLU A 30 13.91 -11.52 12.37
CA GLU A 30 14.24 -10.63 13.49
C GLU A 30 14.60 -9.22 12.98
N ILE A 31 15.39 -9.13 11.93
CA ILE A 31 15.71 -7.84 11.27
C ILE A 31 14.43 -7.19 10.73
N ALA A 32 13.54 -7.97 10.12
CA ALA A 32 12.27 -7.45 9.59
C ALA A 32 11.37 -6.91 10.70
N ILE A 33 11.28 -7.58 11.85
CA ILE A 33 10.53 -7.12 13.02
C ILE A 33 11.12 -5.80 13.55
N ASN A 34 12.44 -5.71 13.68
CA ASN A 34 13.10 -4.49 14.13
C ASN A 34 12.85 -3.31 13.19
N ILE A 35 12.82 -3.54 11.86
CA ILE A 35 12.46 -2.50 10.89
C ILE A 35 11.02 -2.02 11.09
N LEU A 36 10.09 -2.94 11.37
CA LEU A 36 8.69 -2.56 11.66
C LEU A 36 8.60 -1.76 12.97
N HIS A 37 9.34 -2.12 14.01
CA HIS A 37 9.42 -1.33 15.24
C HIS A 37 9.97 0.07 14.97
N ASP A 38 11.08 0.21 14.24
CA ASP A 38 11.66 1.50 13.87
C ASP A 38 10.64 2.39 13.12
N VAL A 39 9.83 1.80 12.22
CA VAL A 39 8.79 2.48 11.46
C VAL A 39 7.66 2.97 12.37
N LEU A 40 7.21 2.13 13.30
CA LEU A 40 6.18 2.45 14.29
C LEU A 40 6.66 3.53 15.26
N ASP A 41 7.89 3.42 15.78
CA ASP A 41 8.52 4.40 16.67
C ASP A 41 8.72 5.75 15.99
N ALA A 42 8.93 5.77 14.67
CA ALA A 42 8.94 7.00 13.88
C ALA A 42 7.54 7.64 13.69
N GLY A 43 6.49 7.01 14.21
CA GLY A 43 5.12 7.51 14.20
C GLY A 43 4.33 7.14 12.94
N CYS A 44 4.74 6.12 12.19
CA CYS A 44 3.92 5.52 11.15
C CYS A 44 2.75 4.75 11.80
N THR A 45 1.53 5.02 11.36
CA THR A 45 0.31 4.44 11.96
C THR A 45 -0.51 3.60 10.97
N HIS A 46 0.01 3.38 9.76
CA HIS A 46 -0.64 2.51 8.78
C HIS A 46 0.38 1.59 8.12
N ILE A 47 0.14 0.28 8.23
CA ILE A 47 0.97 -0.76 7.61
C ILE A 47 0.16 -1.42 6.50
N ASP A 48 0.70 -1.41 5.29
CA ASP A 48 0.15 -2.08 4.13
C ASP A 48 0.84 -3.42 3.91
N THR A 49 0.10 -4.51 4.01
CA THR A 49 0.53 -5.87 3.69
C THR A 49 -0.39 -6.53 2.67
N ALA A 50 -0.23 -7.82 2.40
CA ALA A 50 -1.12 -8.60 1.54
C ALA A 50 -0.98 -10.10 1.80
N TRP A 51 -2.06 -10.83 1.53
CA TRP A 51 -2.06 -12.30 1.53
C TRP A 51 -0.92 -12.86 0.68
N ALA A 52 -0.66 -12.22 -0.47
CA ALA A 52 0.34 -12.63 -1.46
C ALA A 52 1.80 -12.31 -1.10
N TYR A 53 2.06 -11.62 0.02
CA TYR A 53 3.44 -11.22 0.36
C TYR A 53 4.18 -12.36 1.07
N TYR A 54 4.68 -13.30 0.26
CA TYR A 54 5.54 -14.41 0.64
C TYR A 54 6.44 -14.82 -0.56
N GLU A 55 7.49 -15.57 -0.31
CA GLU A 55 8.35 -16.11 -1.38
C GLU A 55 7.63 -17.23 -2.13
N SER A 56 7.78 -17.31 -3.45
CA SER A 56 7.17 -18.38 -4.25
C SER A 56 7.58 -19.76 -3.73
N GLY A 57 6.60 -20.62 -3.43
CA GLY A 57 6.83 -21.91 -2.77
C GLY A 57 7.12 -21.82 -1.26
N GLY A 58 7.10 -20.61 -0.68
CA GLY A 58 7.26 -20.37 0.74
C GLY A 58 5.96 -20.47 1.53
N VAL A 59 6.00 -19.98 2.78
CA VAL A 59 4.83 -19.99 3.68
C VAL A 59 3.87 -18.86 3.28
N GLU A 60 2.67 -19.23 2.86
CA GLU A 60 1.57 -18.30 2.57
C GLU A 60 1.31 -17.37 3.77
N GLN A 61 0.84 -16.14 3.51
CA GLN A 61 0.58 -15.10 4.54
C GLN A 61 1.81 -14.73 5.39
N TYR A 62 3.02 -14.98 4.91
CA TYR A 62 4.22 -14.65 5.68
C TYR A 62 4.26 -13.17 6.09
N GLY A 63 3.88 -12.25 5.17
CA GLY A 63 3.87 -10.81 5.41
C GLY A 63 2.89 -10.41 6.52
N GLU A 64 1.69 -10.98 6.51
CA GLU A 64 0.66 -10.72 7.52
C GLU A 64 1.12 -11.23 8.90
N ARG A 65 1.64 -12.45 8.97
CA ARG A 65 2.20 -13.02 10.22
C ARG A 65 3.39 -12.21 10.74
N LEU A 66 4.23 -11.70 9.85
CA LEU A 66 5.35 -10.83 10.21
C LEU A 66 4.87 -9.54 10.87
N VAL A 67 3.88 -8.86 10.26
CA VAL A 67 3.28 -7.64 10.81
C VAL A 67 2.64 -7.93 12.18
N THR A 68 1.91 -9.02 12.30
CA THR A 68 1.27 -9.42 13.55
C THR A 68 2.28 -9.66 14.67
N ASP A 69 3.37 -10.39 14.38
CA ASP A 69 4.40 -10.68 15.37
C ASP A 69 5.20 -9.42 15.76
N ALA A 70 5.44 -8.51 14.81
CA ALA A 70 6.05 -7.22 15.10
C ALA A 70 5.15 -6.38 16.02
N LEU A 71 3.85 -6.29 15.72
CA LEU A 71 2.92 -5.59 16.59
C LEU A 71 2.85 -6.23 17.97
N ALA A 72 2.78 -7.56 18.08
CA ALA A 72 2.70 -8.26 19.37
C ALA A 72 3.93 -8.05 20.28
N SER A 73 5.08 -7.70 19.70
CA SER A 73 6.33 -7.43 20.44
C SER A 73 6.69 -5.94 20.53
N TRP A 74 5.84 -5.05 19.99
CA TRP A 74 6.03 -3.61 20.08
C TRP A 74 5.33 -3.03 21.32
N ASP A 75 6.02 -2.19 22.06
CA ASP A 75 5.54 -1.63 23.34
C ASP A 75 4.68 -0.36 23.18
N GLY A 76 4.39 0.08 21.95
CA GLY A 76 3.64 1.31 21.68
C GLY A 76 2.12 1.16 21.75
N ASP A 77 1.40 2.22 21.41
CA ASP A 77 -0.07 2.24 21.44
C ASP A 77 -0.67 1.62 20.17
N HIS A 78 -1.04 0.35 20.26
CA HIS A 78 -1.64 -0.43 19.18
C HIS A 78 -2.98 0.15 18.69
N SER A 79 -3.70 0.88 19.52
CA SER A 79 -5.01 1.46 19.15
C SER A 79 -4.91 2.52 18.04
N THR A 80 -3.71 3.05 17.83
CA THR A 80 -3.42 4.05 16.80
C THR A 80 -3.03 3.42 15.46
N ILE A 81 -2.77 2.11 15.43
CA ILE A 81 -2.25 1.41 14.25
C ILE A 81 -3.40 0.78 13.48
N SER A 82 -3.43 1.01 12.17
CA SER A 82 -4.30 0.30 11.24
C SER A 82 -3.49 -0.58 10.30
N VAL A 83 -4.00 -1.77 10.02
CA VAL A 83 -3.35 -2.74 9.11
C VAL A 83 -4.27 -3.00 7.92
N ALA A 84 -3.74 -2.79 6.72
CA ALA A 84 -4.41 -3.17 5.49
C ALA A 84 -3.83 -4.47 4.93
N THR A 85 -4.69 -5.35 4.46
CA THR A 85 -4.30 -6.53 3.68
C THR A 85 -5.11 -6.65 2.39
N LYS A 86 -4.73 -7.57 1.50
CA LYS A 86 -5.27 -7.69 0.15
C LYS A 86 -5.46 -9.15 -0.23
N VAL A 87 -6.53 -9.45 -0.96
CA VAL A 87 -6.90 -10.81 -1.40
C VAL A 87 -7.03 -10.94 -2.92
N GLY A 88 -7.06 -12.17 -3.41
CA GLY A 88 -7.26 -12.49 -4.83
C GLY A 88 -5.99 -12.41 -5.68
N HIS A 89 -4.82 -12.23 -5.10
CA HIS A 89 -3.51 -12.24 -5.77
C HIS A 89 -2.58 -13.19 -5.03
N PHE A 90 -1.76 -13.97 -5.74
CA PHE A 90 -0.93 -14.99 -5.12
C PHE A 90 0.38 -15.22 -5.88
N ARG A 91 1.27 -16.00 -5.26
CA ARG A 91 2.56 -16.39 -5.82
C ARG A 91 2.48 -17.81 -6.36
N CYS A 92 3.03 -18.03 -7.54
CA CYS A 92 3.14 -19.34 -8.14
C CYS A 92 4.41 -19.43 -9.00
N PHE A 93 4.59 -20.56 -9.66
CA PHE A 93 5.65 -20.74 -10.65
C PHE A 93 5.01 -20.89 -12.05
N ASN A 94 5.61 -20.27 -13.05
CA ASN A 94 5.24 -20.49 -14.44
C ASN A 94 5.80 -21.85 -14.94
N ASP A 95 5.49 -22.21 -16.19
CA ASP A 95 5.92 -23.46 -16.82
C ASP A 95 7.47 -23.61 -16.92
N ALA A 96 8.18 -22.48 -16.86
CA ALA A 96 9.64 -22.45 -16.82
C ALA A 96 10.21 -22.54 -15.40
N GLY A 97 9.37 -22.72 -14.38
CA GLY A 97 9.79 -22.79 -12.97
C GLY A 97 10.20 -21.43 -12.38
N GLN A 98 9.85 -20.33 -13.02
CA GLN A 98 10.17 -18.99 -12.52
C GLN A 98 9.05 -18.48 -11.61
N PRO A 99 9.37 -17.77 -10.50
CA PRO A 99 8.40 -17.19 -9.62
C PRO A 99 7.62 -16.08 -10.33
N VAL A 100 6.29 -16.19 -10.30
CA VAL A 100 5.38 -15.20 -10.90
C VAL A 100 4.25 -14.85 -9.94
N TRP A 101 3.54 -13.79 -10.28
CA TRP A 101 2.30 -13.38 -9.65
C TRP A 101 1.13 -13.81 -10.53
N ASP A 102 0.05 -14.29 -9.91
CA ASP A 102 -1.20 -14.62 -10.60
C ASP A 102 -2.40 -14.12 -9.80
N VAL A 103 -3.57 -14.09 -10.42
CA VAL A 103 -4.81 -13.59 -9.85
C VAL A 103 -5.90 -14.67 -9.90
N ASP A 104 -6.76 -14.67 -8.88
CA ASP A 104 -7.95 -15.49 -8.82
C ASP A 104 -9.04 -14.71 -8.08
N GLY A 105 -9.96 -14.16 -8.85
CA GLY A 105 -11.12 -13.38 -8.38
C GLY A 105 -12.34 -14.22 -8.05
N SER A 106 -12.23 -15.56 -8.00
CA SER A 106 -13.37 -16.41 -7.69
C SER A 106 -13.93 -16.18 -6.28
N PRO A 107 -15.22 -16.35 -6.07
CA PRO A 107 -15.87 -16.21 -4.76
C PRO A 107 -15.22 -17.06 -3.66
N GLU A 108 -14.88 -18.29 -4.01
CA GLU A 108 -14.24 -19.25 -3.12
C GLU A 108 -12.87 -18.75 -2.67
N ARG A 109 -12.08 -18.25 -3.64
CA ARG A 109 -10.74 -17.73 -3.38
C ARG A 109 -10.74 -16.48 -2.51
N LEU A 110 -11.55 -15.49 -2.87
CA LEU A 110 -11.59 -14.22 -2.13
C LEU A 110 -12.05 -14.40 -0.69
N ARG A 111 -13.09 -15.23 -0.46
CA ARG A 111 -13.57 -15.52 0.90
C ARG A 111 -12.59 -16.36 1.71
N ARG A 112 -11.94 -17.35 1.08
CA ARG A 112 -10.89 -18.15 1.72
C ARG A 112 -9.72 -17.27 2.13
N ASP A 113 -9.19 -16.47 1.20
CA ASP A 113 -8.03 -15.62 1.47
C ASP A 113 -8.35 -14.60 2.58
N ALA A 114 -9.55 -14.00 2.61
CA ALA A 114 -9.95 -13.08 3.67
C ALA A 114 -9.98 -13.75 5.05
N LYS A 115 -10.51 -14.99 5.15
CA LYS A 115 -10.49 -15.74 6.41
C LYS A 115 -9.09 -16.06 6.88
N LEU A 116 -8.24 -16.55 5.98
CA LEU A 116 -6.85 -16.87 6.29
C LEU A 116 -6.03 -15.62 6.66
N SER A 117 -6.34 -14.47 6.04
CA SER A 117 -5.76 -13.17 6.40
C SER A 117 -6.17 -12.74 7.81
N ALA A 118 -7.44 -12.87 8.19
CA ALA A 118 -7.90 -12.58 9.55
C ALA A 118 -7.21 -13.47 10.59
N GLU A 119 -7.07 -14.78 10.30
CA GLU A 119 -6.33 -15.71 11.15
C GLU A 119 -4.84 -15.32 11.28
N ALA A 120 -4.18 -14.97 10.17
CA ALA A 120 -2.78 -14.55 10.14
C ALA A 120 -2.54 -13.24 10.89
N LEU A 121 -3.49 -12.30 10.79
CA LEU A 121 -3.49 -11.02 11.50
C LEU A 121 -3.96 -11.14 12.96
N ARG A 122 -4.44 -12.32 13.39
CA ARG A 122 -4.99 -12.58 14.74
C ARG A 122 -6.08 -11.59 15.13
N THR A 123 -7.00 -11.34 14.21
CA THR A 123 -8.13 -10.42 14.39
C THR A 123 -9.44 -11.08 14.00
N ASP A 124 -10.52 -10.72 14.68
CA ASP A 124 -11.88 -11.12 14.28
C ASP A 124 -12.40 -10.27 13.12
N GLN A 125 -11.84 -9.06 12.94
CA GLN A 125 -12.24 -8.13 11.89
C GLN A 125 -11.01 -7.39 11.34
N ILE A 126 -10.75 -7.55 10.05
CA ILE A 126 -9.68 -6.84 9.31
C ILE A 126 -10.04 -5.35 9.22
N ASP A 127 -9.12 -4.45 9.56
CA ASP A 127 -9.35 -3.00 9.46
C ASP A 127 -9.71 -2.57 8.04
N LEU A 128 -8.87 -2.94 7.07
CA LEU A 128 -9.00 -2.57 5.67
C LEU A 128 -8.62 -3.74 4.76
N LEU A 129 -9.59 -4.21 3.97
CA LEU A 129 -9.41 -5.32 3.02
C LEU A 129 -9.50 -4.82 1.58
N TYR A 130 -8.46 -5.09 0.79
CA TYR A 130 -8.44 -4.75 -0.63
C TYR A 130 -8.77 -5.95 -1.53
N LEU A 131 -9.49 -5.70 -2.63
CA LEU A 131 -9.31 -6.47 -3.85
C LEU A 131 -7.95 -6.08 -4.45
N HIS A 132 -6.99 -7.03 -4.47
CA HIS A 132 -5.60 -6.72 -4.81
C HIS A 132 -5.42 -6.35 -6.29
N ARG A 133 -6.12 -7.07 -7.18
CA ARG A 133 -6.15 -6.81 -8.62
C ARG A 133 -7.47 -7.27 -9.22
N PRO A 134 -7.97 -6.59 -10.26
CA PRO A 134 -9.00 -7.18 -11.12
C PRO A 134 -8.50 -8.48 -11.75
N ASP A 135 -9.33 -9.53 -11.73
CA ASP A 135 -9.10 -10.76 -12.47
C ASP A 135 -9.78 -10.65 -13.83
N PRO A 136 -9.05 -10.72 -14.96
CA PRO A 136 -9.65 -10.59 -16.29
C PRO A 136 -10.58 -11.75 -16.66
N LYS A 137 -10.58 -12.85 -15.88
CA LYS A 137 -11.43 -14.02 -16.09
C LYS A 137 -12.75 -13.93 -15.33
N VAL A 138 -12.93 -12.92 -14.48
CA VAL A 138 -14.11 -12.75 -13.61
C VAL A 138 -14.67 -11.35 -13.83
N GLU A 139 -16.01 -11.26 -13.94
CA GLU A 139 -16.68 -9.97 -14.00
C GLU A 139 -16.37 -9.14 -12.76
N TYR A 140 -15.83 -7.93 -12.97
CA TYR A 140 -15.36 -7.07 -11.88
C TYR A 140 -16.46 -6.73 -10.87
N GLU A 141 -17.68 -6.52 -11.36
CA GLU A 141 -18.86 -6.30 -10.53
C GLU A 141 -19.08 -7.45 -9.54
N GLY A 142 -18.94 -8.70 -10.03
CA GLY A 142 -19.05 -9.89 -9.19
C GLY A 142 -18.01 -9.91 -8.07
N MET A 143 -16.75 -9.54 -8.36
CA MET A 143 -15.71 -9.46 -7.34
C MET A 143 -16.04 -8.40 -6.28
N VAL A 144 -16.60 -7.25 -6.68
CA VAL A 144 -17.00 -6.19 -5.75
C VAL A 144 -18.17 -6.64 -4.86
N TRP A 145 -19.15 -7.38 -5.41
CA TRP A 145 -20.24 -7.97 -4.61
C TRP A 145 -19.74 -9.00 -3.60
N ILE A 146 -18.68 -9.77 -3.94
CA ILE A 146 -18.05 -10.69 -2.98
C ILE A 146 -17.40 -9.91 -1.86
N LEU A 147 -16.67 -8.84 -2.16
CA LEU A 147 -16.08 -7.96 -1.15
C LEU A 147 -17.16 -7.35 -0.26
N ALA A 148 -18.30 -6.91 -0.83
CA ALA A 148 -19.45 -6.43 -0.05
C ALA A 148 -19.95 -7.50 0.92
N GLY A 149 -20.09 -8.76 0.47
CA GLY A 149 -20.49 -9.87 1.33
C GLY A 149 -19.51 -10.19 2.44
N ILE A 150 -18.19 -10.04 2.20
CA ILE A 150 -17.17 -10.21 3.25
C ILE A 150 -17.31 -9.13 4.35
N LEU A 151 -17.65 -7.89 3.97
CA LEU A 151 -17.96 -6.82 4.91
C LEU A 151 -19.27 -7.08 5.68
N ASP A 152 -20.32 -7.56 4.98
CA ASP A 152 -21.61 -7.90 5.60
C ASP A 152 -21.47 -9.06 6.61
N ASP A 153 -20.57 -10.00 6.37
CA ASP A 153 -20.20 -11.08 7.29
C ASP A 153 -19.37 -10.57 8.51
N GLY A 154 -18.99 -9.28 8.53
CA GLY A 154 -18.23 -8.66 9.61
C GLY A 154 -16.73 -9.00 9.62
N LEU A 155 -16.21 -9.70 8.59
CA LEU A 155 -14.81 -10.15 8.54
C LEU A 155 -13.83 -9.00 8.21
N ALA A 156 -14.32 -7.93 7.55
CA ALA A 156 -13.56 -6.71 7.35
C ALA A 156 -14.42 -5.48 7.70
N ARG A 157 -13.76 -4.44 8.22
CA ARG A 157 -14.43 -3.19 8.64
C ARG A 157 -14.66 -2.25 7.47
N THR A 158 -13.66 -2.12 6.61
CA THR A 158 -13.70 -1.24 5.44
C THR A 158 -13.09 -1.92 4.22
N ALA A 159 -13.42 -1.43 3.05
CA ALA A 159 -12.96 -1.94 1.77
C ALA A 159 -12.03 -0.97 1.04
N GLY A 160 -11.10 -1.51 0.31
CA GLY A 160 -10.31 -0.86 -0.72
C GLY A 160 -10.31 -1.65 -2.02
N ILE A 161 -9.94 -1.01 -3.09
CA ILE A 161 -9.68 -1.65 -4.38
C ILE A 161 -8.31 -1.23 -4.88
N SER A 162 -7.63 -2.11 -5.59
CA SER A 162 -6.28 -1.82 -6.08
C SER A 162 -6.13 -2.15 -7.55
N ASN A 163 -5.34 -1.35 -8.26
CA ASN A 163 -5.12 -1.46 -9.71
C ASN A 163 -6.42 -1.34 -10.53
N ALA A 164 -7.34 -0.52 -10.06
CA ALA A 164 -8.63 -0.27 -10.68
C ALA A 164 -8.57 0.99 -11.56
N ASN A 165 -9.26 0.95 -12.70
CA ASN A 165 -9.46 2.11 -13.58
C ASN A 165 -10.65 2.98 -13.08
N PRO A 166 -10.88 4.19 -13.65
CA PRO A 166 -11.94 5.07 -13.20
C PRO A 166 -13.36 4.46 -13.26
N ASP A 167 -13.68 3.64 -14.26
CA ASP A 167 -14.98 2.99 -14.36
C ASP A 167 -15.17 1.94 -13.26
N GLN A 168 -14.12 1.17 -12.97
CA GLN A 168 -14.11 0.20 -11.88
C GLN A 168 -14.23 0.88 -10.51
N ILE A 169 -13.62 2.05 -10.34
CA ILE A 169 -13.74 2.86 -9.10
C ILE A 169 -15.18 3.32 -8.92
N ARG A 170 -15.81 3.90 -9.95
CA ARG A 170 -17.20 4.35 -9.90
C ARG A 170 -18.16 3.19 -9.61
N LEU A 171 -17.95 2.04 -10.27
CA LEU A 171 -18.74 0.83 -10.02
C LEU A 171 -18.59 0.35 -8.57
N ALA A 172 -17.38 0.20 -8.10
CA ALA A 172 -17.12 -0.22 -6.71
C ALA A 172 -17.74 0.75 -5.69
N HIS A 173 -17.62 2.06 -5.92
CA HIS A 173 -18.22 3.08 -5.08
C HIS A 173 -19.76 3.01 -5.09
N SER A 174 -20.38 2.70 -6.24
CA SER A 174 -21.84 2.54 -6.33
C SER A 174 -22.38 1.34 -5.56
N ILE A 175 -21.58 0.26 -5.42
CA ILE A 175 -21.96 -0.97 -4.70
C ILE A 175 -21.63 -0.88 -3.21
N LEU A 176 -20.45 -0.42 -2.88
CA LEU A 176 -19.93 -0.42 -1.51
C LEU A 176 -20.34 0.84 -0.72
N GLY A 177 -20.64 1.95 -1.40
CA GLY A 177 -20.94 3.24 -0.76
C GLY A 177 -19.79 3.67 0.16
N ASP A 178 -20.14 4.20 1.34
CA ASP A 178 -19.18 4.69 2.35
C ASP A 178 -18.24 3.62 2.90
N ARG A 179 -18.47 2.34 2.61
CA ARG A 179 -17.57 1.24 3.00
C ARG A 179 -16.32 1.15 2.11
N LEU A 180 -16.38 1.67 0.86
CA LEU A 180 -15.20 1.88 0.04
C LEU A 180 -14.49 3.13 0.54
N VAL A 181 -13.30 2.99 1.10
CA VAL A 181 -12.59 4.12 1.73
C VAL A 181 -11.33 4.52 0.97
N THR A 182 -10.85 3.67 0.05
CA THR A 182 -9.58 3.93 -0.62
C THR A 182 -9.42 3.17 -1.92
N VAL A 183 -8.61 3.76 -2.80
CA VAL A 183 -8.06 3.14 -4.01
C VAL A 183 -6.55 3.06 -3.88
N GLN A 184 -5.94 1.93 -4.24
CA GLN A 184 -4.48 1.76 -4.19
C GLN A 184 -3.93 1.47 -5.59
N ASN A 185 -3.36 2.47 -6.25
CA ASN A 185 -2.79 2.35 -7.59
C ASN A 185 -1.32 2.77 -7.62
N GLN A 186 -0.61 2.35 -8.69
CA GLN A 186 0.76 2.81 -8.92
C GLN A 186 0.76 4.32 -9.20
N PHE A 187 1.62 5.05 -8.48
CA PHE A 187 1.83 6.47 -8.78
C PHE A 187 3.23 6.87 -8.34
N SER A 188 3.94 7.57 -9.21
CA SER A 188 5.28 8.11 -8.96
C SER A 188 5.61 9.11 -10.06
N PRO A 189 6.70 9.91 -9.96
CA PRO A 189 7.14 10.77 -11.05
C PRO A 189 7.37 10.05 -12.38
N GLY A 190 7.81 8.79 -12.33
CA GLY A 190 7.99 7.94 -13.52
C GLY A 190 6.72 7.15 -13.92
N PHE A 191 5.59 7.35 -13.25
CA PHE A 191 4.33 6.67 -13.56
C PHE A 191 3.13 7.55 -13.21
N LEU A 192 2.73 8.41 -14.13
CA LEU A 192 1.64 9.38 -13.94
C LEU A 192 0.30 8.90 -14.51
N SER A 193 0.24 7.67 -15.06
CA SER A 193 -0.96 7.14 -15.73
C SER A 193 -2.16 7.00 -14.79
N SER A 194 -1.95 6.94 -13.49
CA SER A 194 -3.04 6.88 -12.50
C SER A 194 -3.47 8.25 -11.97
N ARG A 195 -3.10 9.35 -12.64
CA ARG A 195 -3.58 10.70 -12.27
C ARG A 195 -5.11 10.83 -12.35
N PRO A 196 -5.80 10.28 -13.38
CA PRO A 196 -7.27 10.30 -13.41
C PRO A 196 -7.92 9.59 -12.21
N GLU A 197 -7.35 8.48 -11.74
CA GLU A 197 -7.85 7.76 -10.57
C GLU A 197 -7.58 8.54 -9.27
N LEU A 198 -6.43 9.21 -9.16
CA LEU A 198 -6.12 10.07 -8.03
C LEU A 198 -7.10 11.24 -7.95
N GLU A 199 -7.36 11.92 -9.07
CA GLU A 199 -8.32 13.03 -9.16
C GLU A 199 -9.74 12.55 -8.79
N LEU A 200 -10.18 11.41 -9.35
CA LEU A 200 -11.47 10.80 -9.05
C LEU A 200 -11.62 10.44 -7.57
N CYS A 201 -10.55 9.96 -6.92
CA CYS A 201 -10.56 9.70 -5.49
C CYS A 201 -10.84 10.98 -4.70
N GLY A 202 -10.23 12.11 -5.08
CA GLY A 202 -10.51 13.41 -4.48
C GLY A 202 -11.98 13.85 -4.64
N GLU A 203 -12.56 13.64 -5.82
CA GLU A 203 -13.97 13.93 -6.10
C GLU A 203 -14.94 13.09 -5.25
N LEU A 204 -14.60 11.80 -5.04
CA LEU A 204 -15.43 10.84 -4.31
C LEU A 204 -15.16 10.83 -2.79
N GLY A 205 -14.20 11.62 -2.29
CA GLY A 205 -13.82 11.60 -0.87
C GLY A 205 -13.09 10.34 -0.43
N LEU A 206 -12.47 9.61 -1.38
CA LEU A 206 -11.68 8.41 -1.14
C LEU A 206 -10.21 8.76 -0.92
N ALA A 207 -9.51 8.01 -0.08
CA ALA A 207 -8.06 8.07 -0.04
C ALA A 207 -7.46 7.43 -1.30
N PHE A 208 -6.36 7.98 -1.81
CA PHE A 208 -5.56 7.38 -2.86
C PHE A 208 -4.23 6.91 -2.27
N VAL A 209 -4.04 5.60 -2.18
CA VAL A 209 -2.80 5.00 -1.67
C VAL A 209 -1.85 4.74 -2.84
N ALA A 210 -0.71 5.43 -2.86
CA ALA A 210 0.27 5.34 -3.95
C ALA A 210 1.27 4.21 -3.68
N TRP A 211 1.18 3.10 -4.43
CA TRP A 211 2.19 2.07 -4.37
C TRP A 211 3.33 2.32 -5.37
N SER A 212 4.54 1.85 -5.05
CA SER A 212 5.79 2.14 -5.77
C SER A 212 6.07 3.63 -5.94
N PRO A 213 5.92 4.45 -4.90
CA PRO A 213 6.06 5.90 -4.98
C PRO A 213 7.44 6.35 -5.45
N LEU A 214 8.47 5.55 -5.22
CA LEU A 214 9.85 5.81 -5.61
C LEU A 214 10.26 5.14 -6.94
N GLY A 215 9.31 4.75 -7.80
CA GLY A 215 9.55 4.16 -9.12
C GLY A 215 9.52 2.63 -9.17
N GLY A 216 9.41 1.94 -8.04
CA GLY A 216 9.21 0.48 -7.95
C GLY A 216 10.41 -0.30 -7.40
N TYR A 217 10.08 -1.44 -6.80
CA TYR A 217 11.06 -2.33 -6.17
C TYR A 217 11.91 -3.05 -7.23
N ARG A 218 13.24 -2.95 -7.12
CA ARG A 218 14.21 -3.58 -8.02
C ARG A 218 14.06 -3.22 -9.51
N ARG A 219 13.41 -2.11 -9.85
CA ARG A 219 13.38 -1.59 -11.21
C ARG A 219 14.48 -0.54 -11.38
N PRO A 220 15.15 -0.50 -12.55
CA PRO A 220 16.00 0.63 -12.89
C PRO A 220 15.17 1.92 -12.84
N LEU A 221 15.72 2.96 -12.22
CA LEU A 221 15.10 4.28 -12.26
C LEU A 221 15.29 4.86 -13.66
N ASP A 222 14.27 5.53 -14.16
CA ASP A 222 14.41 6.45 -15.29
C ASP A 222 15.11 7.71 -14.77
N GLU A 223 16.41 7.80 -14.93
CA GLU A 223 17.21 8.89 -14.38
C GLU A 223 16.76 10.25 -14.93
N ASP A 224 16.26 10.31 -16.18
CA ASP A 224 15.76 11.56 -16.77
C ASP A 224 14.48 12.02 -16.06
N ALA A 225 13.54 11.10 -15.76
CA ALA A 225 12.32 11.43 -15.04
C ALA A 225 12.58 11.92 -13.59
N PHE A 226 13.72 11.54 -13.00
CA PHE A 226 14.08 11.90 -11.64
C PHE A 226 15.15 12.99 -11.52
N ALA A 227 15.69 13.51 -12.63
CA ALA A 227 16.78 14.49 -12.62
C ALA A 227 16.42 15.79 -11.91
N ALA A 228 15.18 16.30 -12.08
CA ALA A 228 14.71 17.51 -11.39
C ALA A 228 14.65 17.30 -9.88
N PHE A 229 14.14 16.16 -9.44
CA PHE A 229 14.10 15.78 -8.02
C PHE A 229 15.48 15.70 -7.39
N GLN A 230 16.47 15.18 -8.13
CA GLN A 230 17.84 15.11 -7.64
C GLN A 230 18.44 16.52 -7.47
N ARG A 231 18.23 17.44 -8.42
CA ARG A 231 18.72 18.83 -8.30
C ARG A 231 18.15 19.54 -7.06
N ILE A 232 16.85 19.38 -6.79
CA ILE A 232 16.21 19.96 -5.61
C ILE A 232 16.77 19.31 -4.33
N ALA A 233 16.95 18.00 -4.33
CA ALA A 233 17.53 17.27 -3.22
C ALA A 233 18.94 17.76 -2.87
N ASP A 234 19.79 17.91 -3.89
CA ASP A 234 21.17 18.40 -3.74
C ASP A 234 21.20 19.84 -3.18
N ALA A 235 20.32 20.72 -3.70
CA ALA A 235 20.21 22.11 -3.25
C ALA A 235 19.76 22.23 -1.81
N ARG A 236 18.91 21.31 -1.34
CA ARG A 236 18.38 21.27 0.03
C ARG A 236 19.22 20.43 1.01
N GLY A 237 20.18 19.65 0.52
CA GLY A 237 20.95 18.71 1.35
C GLY A 237 20.10 17.57 1.95
N ILE A 238 19.07 17.13 1.23
CA ILE A 238 18.16 16.03 1.60
C ILE A 238 18.20 14.91 0.56
N SER A 239 17.57 13.79 0.83
CA SER A 239 17.52 12.70 -0.15
C SER A 239 16.53 12.97 -1.28
N ARG A 240 16.80 12.41 -2.47
CA ARG A 240 15.87 12.42 -3.59
C ARG A 240 14.52 11.78 -3.23
N ALA A 241 14.55 10.73 -2.40
CA ALA A 241 13.34 10.09 -1.91
C ALA A 241 12.45 11.05 -1.12
N GLN A 242 13.05 11.91 -0.28
CA GLN A 242 12.30 12.93 0.45
C GLN A 242 11.63 13.93 -0.48
N VAL A 243 12.31 14.38 -1.54
CA VAL A 243 11.72 15.32 -2.51
C VAL A 243 10.57 14.66 -3.28
N ILE A 244 10.74 13.40 -3.73
CA ILE A 244 9.70 12.66 -4.46
C ILE A 244 8.46 12.50 -3.58
N LEU A 245 8.60 12.03 -2.35
CA LEU A 245 7.47 11.82 -1.45
C LEU A 245 6.79 13.14 -1.04
N ALA A 246 7.58 14.22 -0.86
CA ALA A 246 7.02 15.54 -0.62
C ALA A 246 6.21 16.05 -1.82
N TRP A 247 6.68 15.79 -3.04
CA TRP A 247 5.92 16.09 -4.26
C TRP A 247 4.64 15.24 -4.36
N GLU A 248 4.68 13.95 -4.06
CA GLU A 248 3.46 13.15 -4.04
C GLU A 248 2.46 13.69 -3.01
N LEU A 249 2.93 14.04 -1.80
CA LEU A 249 2.08 14.62 -0.79
C LEU A 249 1.45 15.96 -1.21
N SER A 250 2.07 16.70 -2.13
CA SER A 250 1.54 17.96 -2.69
C SER A 250 0.42 17.75 -3.72
N GLN A 251 0.26 16.53 -4.27
CA GLN A 251 -0.77 16.23 -5.28
C GLN A 251 -2.20 16.22 -4.71
N GLY A 252 -2.38 16.28 -3.40
CA GLY A 252 -3.68 16.39 -2.76
C GLY A 252 -3.67 15.93 -1.30
N PRO A 253 -4.65 16.33 -0.50
CA PRO A 253 -4.73 15.92 0.91
C PRO A 253 -5.13 14.46 1.11
N HIS A 254 -5.60 13.79 0.06
CA HIS A 254 -6.12 12.42 0.08
C HIS A 254 -5.11 11.38 -0.43
N ILE A 255 -3.93 11.78 -0.92
CA ILE A 255 -2.88 10.82 -1.34
C ILE A 255 -2.04 10.35 -0.15
N ILE A 256 -1.75 9.06 -0.07
CA ILE A 256 -0.93 8.44 0.98
C ILE A 256 0.09 7.52 0.31
N PRO A 257 1.35 7.96 0.14
CA PRO A 257 2.41 7.11 -0.36
C PRO A 257 2.73 5.97 0.62
N ILE A 258 3.01 4.77 0.07
CA ILE A 258 3.43 3.59 0.84
C ILE A 258 4.83 3.11 0.42
N PRO A 259 5.90 3.90 0.64
CA PRO A 259 7.26 3.42 0.42
C PRO A 259 7.53 2.20 1.29
N GLY A 260 8.31 1.25 0.75
CA GLY A 260 8.77 0.08 1.48
C GLY A 260 10.29 -0.06 1.35
N SER A 261 10.93 -0.56 2.40
CA SER A 261 12.36 -0.87 2.41
C SER A 261 12.66 -2.02 3.37
N HIS A 262 13.69 -2.80 3.05
CA HIS A 262 14.28 -3.79 3.95
C HIS A 262 15.47 -3.24 4.75
N ARG A 263 15.59 -1.90 4.86
CA ARG A 263 16.63 -1.19 5.63
C ARG A 263 16.00 -0.05 6.41
N SER A 264 16.14 -0.07 7.74
CA SER A 264 15.62 0.96 8.65
C SER A 264 16.02 2.37 8.23
N GLN A 265 17.30 2.60 7.96
CA GLN A 265 17.79 3.93 7.59
C GLN A 265 17.06 4.49 6.35
N THR A 266 16.80 3.65 5.34
CA THR A 266 16.12 4.07 4.11
C THR A 266 14.67 4.43 4.35
N ILE A 267 13.92 3.62 5.14
CA ILE A 267 12.51 3.93 5.39
C ILE A 267 12.36 5.10 6.35
N LEU A 268 13.21 5.23 7.36
CA LEU A 268 13.20 6.38 8.26
C LEU A 268 13.51 7.69 7.51
N ASP A 269 14.42 7.65 6.52
CA ASP A 269 14.66 8.78 5.63
C ASP A 269 13.40 9.14 4.83
N SER A 270 12.70 8.15 4.27
CA SER A 270 11.44 8.35 3.55
C SER A 270 10.34 8.95 4.44
N LEU A 271 10.20 8.51 5.68
CA LEU A 271 9.20 9.04 6.62
C LEU A 271 9.42 10.52 6.98
N ARG A 272 10.66 11.01 6.93
CA ARG A 272 10.98 12.45 7.15
C ARG A 272 10.43 13.36 6.06
N SER A 273 10.01 12.83 4.91
CA SER A 273 9.42 13.62 3.82
C SER A 273 8.18 14.40 4.26
N VAL A 274 7.50 13.98 5.31
CA VAL A 274 6.33 14.70 5.87
C VAL A 274 6.68 16.11 6.35
N ASP A 275 7.93 16.38 6.66
CA ASP A 275 8.41 17.68 7.13
C ASP A 275 8.96 18.55 5.99
N VAL A 276 9.10 17.99 4.78
CA VAL A 276 9.54 18.71 3.58
C VAL A 276 8.32 19.38 2.93
N THR A 277 8.41 20.68 2.70
CA THR A 277 7.44 21.43 1.89
C THR A 277 8.20 22.00 0.70
N LEU A 278 7.76 21.66 -0.50
CA LEU A 278 8.28 22.23 -1.75
C LEU A 278 7.61 23.58 -2.00
N ASP A 279 8.37 24.56 -2.43
CA ASP A 279 7.84 25.85 -2.84
C ASP A 279 7.32 25.84 -4.29
N ASP A 280 6.69 26.94 -4.71
CA ASP A 280 6.09 27.04 -6.04
C ASP A 280 7.13 26.98 -7.19
N GLU A 281 8.37 27.47 -6.96
CA GLU A 281 9.45 27.42 -7.95
C GLU A 281 9.98 25.98 -8.13
N GLU A 282 10.04 25.22 -7.05
CA GLU A 282 10.41 23.80 -7.07
C GLU A 282 9.32 22.95 -7.69
N LEU A 283 8.06 23.17 -7.30
CA LEU A 283 6.90 22.47 -7.88
C LEU A 283 6.77 22.72 -9.37
N ALA A 284 7.05 23.92 -9.85
CA ALA A 284 7.02 24.25 -11.28
C ALA A 284 8.08 23.51 -12.12
N GLN A 285 9.10 22.92 -11.51
CA GLN A 285 10.12 22.10 -12.17
C GLN A 285 9.77 20.61 -12.21
N LEU A 286 8.71 20.21 -11.55
CA LEU A 286 8.29 18.81 -11.36
C LEU A 286 7.04 18.49 -12.20
N PRO A 287 6.74 17.20 -12.51
CA PRO A 287 5.65 16.82 -13.40
C PRO A 287 4.25 17.04 -12.81
#